data_a726ae8994e8e511cc0d1adc3f229c9a
#
_entry.id   a726ae8994e8e511cc0d1adc3f229c9a
#
_cell.length_a   1.000
_cell.length_b   1.000
_cell.length_c   1.000
_cell.angle_alpha   90.00
_cell.angle_beta   90.00
_cell.angle_gamma   90.00
#
_symmetry.space_group_name_H-M   'P 1'
#
loop_
_entity.id
_entity.type
_entity.pdbx_description
1 polymer ?
#
loop_
_entity_poly.entity_id
_entity_poly.type
_entity_poly.pdbx_seq_one_letter_code
_entity_poly.pdbx_strand_id
1 'polypeptide(L)'
;MKVSIACPTFEYYGRGVEVLDDMFRTIANQTLKDLEVVVSDHSKIDVIKDFCEENVYNLDIKYFRNENGRGNPSINTNNAIDNCSGEIIKIFQQDDFFYDTEAVEKMYNALSNSDASWLVCGAVHTRDDGHTFFNPMYPRWDDKIITEAEHN
;
A
#
# COMPACT_ATOMS: atom_id res chain seq x y z
N MET A 1 3.07 -3.46 16.46
CA MET A 1 2.63 -3.05 15.09
C MET A 1 2.18 -4.27 14.32
N LYS A 2 0.93 -4.34 13.93
CA LYS A 2 0.39 -5.51 13.22
C LYS A 2 0.67 -5.47 11.73
N VAL A 3 0.50 -4.31 11.11
CA VAL A 3 0.62 -4.18 9.65
C VAL A 3 1.49 -3.00 9.28
N SER A 4 2.42 -3.20 8.35
CA SER A 4 3.11 -2.13 7.64
C SER A 4 2.58 -2.01 6.22
N ILE A 5 2.24 -0.80 5.81
CA ILE A 5 1.93 -0.47 4.43
C ILE A 5 3.22 0.01 3.77
N ALA A 6 3.85 -0.83 2.95
CA ALA A 6 5.07 -0.48 2.20
C ALA A 6 4.70 0.25 0.92
N CYS A 7 4.98 1.55 0.86
CA CYS A 7 4.59 2.44 -0.21
C CYS A 7 5.81 3.00 -0.97
N PRO A 8 6.20 2.40 -2.09
CA PRO A 8 7.17 3.01 -2.99
C PRO A 8 6.53 4.18 -3.72
N THR A 9 7.17 5.35 -3.68
CA THR A 9 6.63 6.58 -4.24
C THR A 9 7.60 7.25 -5.21
N PHE A 10 7.05 8.10 -6.03
CA PHE A 10 7.78 8.91 -6.97
C PHE A 10 6.92 10.09 -7.42
N GLU A 11 7.48 11.31 -7.38
CA GLU A 11 6.79 12.46 -7.95
C GLU A 11 6.75 12.34 -9.47
N TYR A 12 5.56 12.44 -10.00
CA TYR A 12 5.30 12.14 -11.39
C TYR A 12 4.32 13.16 -11.97
N TYR A 13 4.85 14.05 -12.79
CA TYR A 13 4.10 15.09 -13.50
C TYR A 13 3.21 15.99 -12.62
N GLY A 14 3.61 16.25 -11.38
CA GLY A 14 2.85 17.06 -10.42
C GLY A 14 1.69 16.35 -9.73
N ARG A 15 1.56 15.03 -9.89
CA ARG A 15 0.44 14.24 -9.34
C ARG A 15 0.82 13.35 -8.16
N GLY A 16 2.10 13.33 -7.77
CA GLY A 16 2.57 12.43 -6.72
C GLY A 16 1.83 12.63 -5.39
N VAL A 17 1.59 13.87 -4.98
CA VAL A 17 0.84 14.20 -3.77
C VAL A 17 -0.65 13.87 -3.92
N GLU A 18 -1.25 14.18 -5.07
CA GLU A 18 -2.68 13.91 -5.33
C GLU A 18 -3.03 12.43 -5.11
N VAL A 19 -2.25 11.53 -5.70
CA VAL A 19 -2.52 10.08 -5.58
C VAL A 19 -2.20 9.55 -4.18
N LEU A 20 -1.18 10.10 -3.51
CA LEU A 20 -0.87 9.76 -2.12
C LEU A 20 -1.94 10.24 -1.15
N ASP A 21 -2.57 11.39 -1.40
CA ASP A 21 -3.66 11.91 -0.60
C ASP A 21 -4.84 10.94 -0.60
N ASP A 22 -5.23 10.43 -1.77
CA ASP A 22 -6.27 9.41 -1.90
C ASP A 22 -5.90 8.12 -1.15
N MET A 23 -4.67 7.64 -1.28
CA MET A 23 -4.17 6.48 -0.54
C MET A 23 -4.26 6.72 0.97
N PHE A 24 -3.66 7.80 1.48
CA PHE A 24 -3.59 8.08 2.92
C PHE A 24 -4.98 8.26 3.53
N ARG A 25 -5.90 8.92 2.82
CA ARG A 25 -7.30 9.05 3.23
C ARG A 25 -7.96 7.69 3.43
N THR A 26 -7.74 6.74 2.51
CA THR A 26 -8.33 5.39 2.64
C THR A 26 -7.64 4.54 3.72
N ILE A 27 -6.35 4.73 3.96
CA ILE A 27 -5.62 4.10 5.08
C ILE A 27 -6.13 4.65 6.42
N ALA A 28 -6.29 5.95 6.56
CA ALA A 28 -6.79 6.57 7.77
C ALA A 28 -8.20 6.09 8.16
N ASN A 29 -9.00 5.72 7.16
CA ASN A 29 -10.35 5.20 7.36
C ASN A 29 -10.41 3.69 7.65
N GLN A 30 -9.29 2.96 7.65
CA GLN A 30 -9.29 1.53 7.97
C GLN A 30 -9.71 1.29 9.44
N THR A 31 -10.42 0.18 9.69
CA THR A 31 -10.82 -0.23 11.05
C THR A 31 -9.63 -0.66 11.89
N LEU A 32 -8.66 -1.37 11.31
CA LEU A 32 -7.40 -1.72 11.97
C LEU A 32 -6.52 -0.46 12.10
N LYS A 33 -6.26 -0.03 13.35
CA LYS A 33 -5.46 1.17 13.64
C LYS A 33 -4.01 0.90 14.02
N ASP A 34 -3.68 -0.34 14.35
CA ASP A 34 -2.30 -0.73 14.69
C ASP A 34 -1.50 -1.00 13.39
N LEU A 35 -1.29 0.05 12.63
CA LEU A 35 -0.57 0.04 11.36
C LEU A 35 0.36 1.25 11.21
N GLU A 36 1.38 1.11 10.37
CA GLU A 36 2.27 2.16 9.92
C GLU A 36 2.27 2.28 8.40
N VAL A 37 2.65 3.44 7.88
CA VAL A 37 2.90 3.67 6.46
C VAL A 37 4.37 3.96 6.24
N VAL A 38 5.06 3.11 5.50
CA VAL A 38 6.49 3.26 5.18
C VAL A 38 6.62 3.76 3.75
N VAL A 39 6.94 5.04 3.60
CA VAL A 39 7.09 5.71 2.31
C VAL A 39 8.55 5.68 1.89
N SER A 40 8.85 5.03 0.77
CA SER A 40 10.14 5.07 0.10
C SER A 40 10.06 5.92 -1.16
N ASP A 41 10.73 7.09 -1.17
CA ASP A 41 10.55 8.11 -2.19
C ASP A 41 11.76 8.25 -3.12
N HIS A 42 11.56 7.99 -4.39
CA HIS A 42 12.53 8.19 -5.47
C HIS A 42 12.52 9.60 -6.08
N SER A 43 11.70 10.53 -5.58
CA SER A 43 11.62 11.90 -6.11
C SER A 43 12.95 12.66 -5.92
N LYS A 44 13.14 13.69 -6.73
CA LYS A 44 14.26 14.63 -6.60
C LYS A 44 13.93 15.89 -5.81
N ILE A 45 12.63 16.13 -5.61
CA ILE A 45 12.08 17.32 -4.95
C ILE A 45 11.32 16.90 -3.70
N ASP A 46 11.08 17.85 -2.80
CA ASP A 46 10.60 17.54 -1.45
C ASP A 46 9.07 17.48 -1.30
N VAL A 47 8.31 17.64 -2.38
CA VAL A 47 6.84 17.72 -2.30
C VAL A 47 6.19 16.52 -1.61
N ILE A 48 6.69 15.28 -1.85
CA ILE A 48 6.19 14.08 -1.18
C ILE A 48 6.63 14.05 0.28
N LYS A 49 7.88 14.46 0.56
CA LYS A 49 8.39 14.59 1.92
C LYS A 49 7.54 15.57 2.73
N ASP A 50 7.35 16.78 2.19
CA ASP A 50 6.60 17.85 2.85
C ASP A 50 5.15 17.38 3.14
N PHE A 51 4.53 16.69 2.20
CA PHE A 51 3.19 16.10 2.39
C PHE A 51 3.16 15.04 3.50
N CYS A 52 4.17 14.17 3.56
CA CYS A 52 4.28 13.19 4.64
C CYS A 52 4.51 13.84 6.01
N GLU A 53 5.31 14.92 6.06
CA GLU A 53 5.58 15.67 7.29
C GLU A 53 4.36 16.47 7.77
N GLU A 54 3.57 17.04 6.86
CA GLU A 54 2.30 17.71 7.18
C GLU A 54 1.29 16.74 7.81
N ASN A 55 1.25 15.50 7.33
CA ASN A 55 0.50 14.37 7.91
C ASN A 55 -0.93 14.73 8.35
N VAL A 56 -1.70 15.30 7.46
CA VAL A 56 -3.09 15.78 7.72
C VAL A 56 -4.03 14.66 8.21
N TYR A 57 -3.68 13.40 7.97
CA TYR A 57 -4.46 12.22 8.37
C TYR A 57 -4.05 11.62 9.72
N ASN A 58 -3.01 12.16 10.36
CA ASN A 58 -2.46 11.66 11.64
C ASN A 58 -2.13 10.16 11.61
N LEU A 59 -1.50 9.70 10.53
CA LEU A 59 -1.00 8.34 10.36
C LEU A 59 0.37 8.17 11.00
N ASP A 60 0.75 6.95 11.36
CA ASP A 60 2.14 6.64 11.71
C ASP A 60 2.96 6.50 10.41
N ILE A 61 3.54 7.61 9.94
CA ILE A 61 4.29 7.67 8.68
C ILE A 61 5.78 7.63 8.96
N LYS A 62 6.48 6.72 8.30
CA LYS A 62 7.95 6.66 8.22
C LYS A 62 8.36 7.00 6.80
N TYR A 63 9.00 8.14 6.61
CA TYR A 63 9.46 8.62 5.30
C TYR A 63 10.96 8.37 5.11
N PHE A 64 11.31 7.82 3.94
CA PHE A 64 12.69 7.57 3.51
C PHE A 64 12.92 8.09 2.09
N ARG A 65 13.83 9.06 1.94
CA ARG A 65 14.35 9.43 0.64
C ARG A 65 15.28 8.34 0.13
N ASN A 66 14.89 7.66 -0.93
CA ASN A 66 15.72 6.61 -1.54
C ASN A 66 16.42 7.15 -2.79
N GLU A 67 17.73 7.34 -2.72
CA GLU A 67 18.53 7.78 -3.86
C GLU A 67 19.14 6.62 -4.64
N ASN A 68 19.09 5.41 -4.10
CA ASN A 68 19.65 4.22 -4.70
C ASN A 68 18.74 3.70 -5.82
N GLY A 69 19.32 3.46 -6.99
CA GLY A 69 18.63 2.87 -8.14
C GLY A 69 17.42 3.70 -8.60
N ARG A 70 17.49 5.03 -8.49
CA ARG A 70 16.39 5.94 -8.85
C ARG A 70 15.84 5.62 -10.23
N GLY A 71 14.50 5.47 -10.31
CA GLY A 71 13.79 5.04 -11.51
C GLY A 71 13.59 3.52 -11.61
N ASN A 72 14.14 2.73 -10.68
CA ASN A 72 13.86 1.30 -10.60
C ASN A 72 12.81 1.03 -9.51
N PRO A 73 11.58 0.65 -9.88
CA PRO A 73 10.49 0.45 -8.92
C PRO A 73 10.77 -0.68 -7.94
N SER A 74 11.46 -1.76 -8.36
CA SER A 74 11.78 -2.88 -7.48
C SER A 74 12.74 -2.48 -6.36
N ILE A 75 13.76 -1.66 -6.66
CA ILE A 75 14.68 -1.15 -5.64
C ILE A 75 13.94 -0.25 -4.65
N ASN A 76 13.00 0.56 -5.12
CA ASN A 76 12.21 1.42 -4.27
C ASN A 76 11.25 0.63 -3.37
N THR A 77 10.60 -0.38 -3.94
CA THR A 77 9.72 -1.29 -3.19
C THR A 77 10.50 -2.04 -2.10
N ASN A 78 11.67 -2.60 -2.43
CA ASN A 78 12.50 -3.30 -1.46
C ASN A 78 12.94 -2.35 -0.33
N ASN A 79 13.31 -1.12 -0.64
CA ASN A 79 13.66 -0.15 0.40
C ASN A 79 12.46 0.17 1.32
N ALA A 80 11.24 0.24 0.81
CA ALA A 80 10.05 0.37 1.65
C ALA A 80 9.88 -0.85 2.56
N ILE A 81 9.99 -2.08 2.01
CA ILE A 81 9.86 -3.33 2.74
C ILE A 81 10.92 -3.44 3.85
N ASP A 82 12.18 -3.15 3.55
CA ASP A 82 13.31 -3.26 4.48
C ASP A 82 13.17 -2.33 5.70
N ASN A 83 12.37 -1.28 5.58
CA ASN A 83 12.11 -0.31 6.67
C ASN A 83 10.77 -0.56 7.40
N CYS A 84 10.04 -1.61 7.04
CA CYS A 84 8.82 -2.03 7.74
C CYS A 84 9.12 -2.69 9.09
N SER A 85 8.23 -2.49 10.07
CA SER A 85 8.35 -3.11 11.40
C SER A 85 7.14 -3.97 11.80
N GLY A 86 6.11 -4.02 10.97
CA GLY A 86 4.90 -4.82 11.22
C GLY A 86 5.11 -6.33 11.02
N GLU A 87 4.23 -7.11 11.63
CA GLU A 87 4.19 -8.56 11.49
C GLU A 87 3.82 -8.99 10.05
N ILE A 88 2.98 -8.18 9.40
CA ILE A 88 2.52 -8.38 8.03
C ILE A 88 2.85 -7.12 7.23
N ILE A 89 3.39 -7.30 6.03
CA ILE A 89 3.70 -6.20 5.13
C ILE A 89 2.73 -6.23 3.95
N LYS A 90 1.98 -5.15 3.78
CA LYS A 90 1.17 -4.91 2.58
C LYS A 90 1.95 -4.00 1.64
N ILE A 91 2.40 -4.52 0.50
CA ILE A 91 2.93 -3.70 -0.58
C ILE A 91 1.76 -2.96 -1.23
N PHE A 92 1.85 -1.64 -1.32
CA PHE A 92 0.80 -0.78 -1.83
C PHE A 92 1.38 0.31 -2.70
N GLN A 93 1.05 0.31 -3.99
CA GLN A 93 1.56 1.31 -4.92
C GLN A 93 0.92 2.67 -4.63
N GLN A 94 1.64 3.75 -4.93
CA GLN A 94 1.21 5.11 -4.54
C GLN A 94 -0.12 5.56 -5.16
N ASP A 95 -0.55 4.94 -6.25
CA ASP A 95 -1.80 5.21 -6.97
C ASP A 95 -2.93 4.22 -6.64
N ASP A 96 -2.68 3.31 -5.70
CA ASP A 96 -3.69 2.41 -5.17
C ASP A 96 -4.41 3.01 -3.95
N PHE A 97 -5.63 2.60 -3.71
CA PHE A 97 -6.38 2.93 -2.49
C PHE A 97 -7.28 1.76 -2.06
N PHE A 98 -7.64 1.73 -0.78
CA PHE A 98 -8.52 0.69 -0.26
C PHE A 98 -9.97 1.00 -0.63
N TYR A 99 -10.65 0.03 -1.23
CA TYR A 99 -12.07 0.12 -1.55
C TYR A 99 -12.97 -0.01 -0.31
N ASP A 100 -12.53 -0.79 0.67
CA ASP A 100 -13.29 -1.17 1.87
C ASP A 100 -12.54 -0.72 3.13
N THR A 101 -13.25 -0.17 4.09
CA THR A 101 -12.69 0.28 5.37
C THR A 101 -12.21 -0.86 6.29
N GLU A 102 -12.64 -2.09 6.04
CA GLU A 102 -12.23 -3.30 6.76
C GLU A 102 -11.14 -4.10 6.03
N ALA A 103 -10.66 -3.60 4.87
CA ALA A 103 -9.77 -4.36 3.99
C ALA A 103 -8.49 -4.83 4.70
N VAL A 104 -7.82 -3.94 5.44
CA VAL A 104 -6.58 -4.28 6.15
C VAL A 104 -6.84 -5.28 7.29
N GLU A 105 -7.93 -5.11 8.02
CA GLU A 105 -8.32 -6.03 9.10
C GLU A 105 -8.66 -7.42 8.56
N LYS A 106 -9.39 -7.50 7.45
CA LYS A 106 -9.71 -8.77 6.77
C LYS A 106 -8.44 -9.49 6.31
N MET A 107 -7.51 -8.78 5.67
CA MET A 107 -6.22 -9.34 5.23
C MET A 107 -5.38 -9.81 6.41
N TYR A 108 -5.28 -9.01 7.47
CA TYR A 108 -4.57 -9.39 8.69
C TYR A 108 -5.14 -10.65 9.30
N ASN A 109 -6.46 -10.70 9.49
CA ASN A 109 -7.13 -11.85 10.11
C ASN A 109 -7.01 -13.11 9.23
N ALA A 110 -7.13 -12.98 7.92
CA ALA A 110 -7.00 -14.12 7.00
C ALA A 110 -5.61 -14.74 7.07
N LEU A 111 -4.55 -13.92 7.05
CA LEU A 111 -3.18 -14.42 7.10
C LEU A 111 -2.80 -14.95 8.49
N SER A 112 -3.17 -14.22 9.56
CA SER A 112 -2.83 -14.60 10.94
C SER A 112 -3.52 -15.87 11.42
N ASN A 113 -4.66 -16.23 10.82
CA ASN A 113 -5.40 -17.46 11.14
C ASN A 113 -5.10 -18.61 10.18
N SER A 114 -4.04 -18.52 9.39
CA SER A 114 -3.64 -19.55 8.43
C SER A 114 -2.15 -19.90 8.59
N ASP A 115 -1.74 -21.02 8.01
CA ASP A 115 -0.34 -21.42 7.91
C ASP A 115 0.36 -20.80 6.67
N ALA A 116 -0.35 -19.95 5.91
CA ALA A 116 0.19 -19.28 4.73
C ALA A 116 1.17 -18.17 5.11
N SER A 117 2.24 -18.03 4.34
CA SER A 117 3.21 -16.94 4.52
C SER A 117 2.90 -15.70 3.69
N TRP A 118 1.91 -15.75 2.82
CA TRP A 118 1.46 -14.62 2.00
C TRP A 118 -0.01 -14.79 1.58
N LEU A 119 -0.63 -13.70 1.19
CA LEU A 119 -1.96 -13.69 0.59
C LEU A 119 -2.03 -12.71 -0.59
N VAL A 120 -2.94 -12.94 -1.49
CA VAL A 120 -3.29 -12.03 -2.58
C VAL A 120 -4.75 -11.62 -2.42
N CYS A 121 -5.03 -10.33 -2.50
CA CYS A 121 -6.40 -9.81 -2.52
C CYS A 121 -6.83 -9.46 -3.95
N GLY A 122 -8.13 -9.48 -4.18
CA GLY A 122 -8.71 -8.96 -5.41
C GLY A 122 -8.47 -7.46 -5.57
N ALA A 123 -8.42 -7.00 -6.80
CA ALA A 123 -8.32 -5.59 -7.14
C ALA A 123 -9.35 -5.22 -8.21
N VAL A 124 -9.78 -3.97 -8.21
CA VAL A 124 -10.61 -3.39 -9.25
C VAL A 124 -9.93 -2.12 -9.76
N HIS A 125 -10.11 -1.81 -11.03
CA HIS A 125 -9.64 -0.55 -11.57
C HIS A 125 -10.74 0.51 -11.46
N THR A 126 -10.31 1.75 -11.19
CA THR A 126 -11.19 2.92 -11.29
C THR A 126 -10.77 3.78 -12.48
N ARG A 127 -11.66 4.66 -12.89
CA ARG A 127 -11.33 5.80 -13.75
C ARG A 127 -10.75 6.93 -12.89
N ASP A 128 -10.26 7.97 -13.55
CA ASP A 128 -9.70 9.16 -12.89
C ASP A 128 -10.67 9.85 -11.91
N ASP A 129 -11.97 9.55 -11.99
CA ASP A 129 -13.00 10.03 -11.05
C ASP A 129 -13.01 9.28 -9.70
N GLY A 130 -12.26 8.18 -9.57
CA GLY A 130 -12.23 7.33 -8.37
C GLY A 130 -13.56 6.61 -8.03
N HIS A 131 -14.60 6.81 -8.81
CA HIS A 131 -15.97 6.32 -8.55
C HIS A 131 -16.46 5.29 -9.57
N THR A 132 -15.91 5.32 -10.78
CA THR A 132 -16.29 4.38 -11.83
C THR A 132 -15.40 3.16 -11.81
N PHE A 133 -15.89 2.04 -11.32
CA PHE A 133 -15.15 0.79 -11.24
C PHE A 133 -15.32 -0.05 -12.50
N PHE A 134 -14.21 -0.61 -12.98
CA PHE A 134 -14.22 -1.63 -14.03
C PHE A 134 -14.31 -3.03 -13.42
N ASN A 135 -14.69 -4.00 -14.23
CA ASN A 135 -14.67 -5.40 -13.82
C ASN A 135 -13.30 -5.76 -13.22
N PRO A 136 -13.27 -6.56 -12.14
CA PRO A 136 -12.02 -6.98 -11.51
C PRO A 136 -11.10 -7.63 -12.54
N MET A 137 -9.86 -7.15 -12.60
CA MET A 137 -8.86 -7.64 -13.57
C MET A 137 -8.28 -9.00 -13.20
N TYR A 138 -8.42 -9.43 -11.97
CA TYR A 138 -7.79 -10.68 -11.53
C TYR A 138 -8.62 -11.49 -10.57
N PRO A 139 -8.23 -12.78 -10.43
CA PRO A 139 -9.23 -13.81 -10.42
C PRO A 139 -10.17 -13.52 -9.29
N ARG A 140 -11.45 -13.68 -9.55
CA ARG A 140 -12.44 -13.82 -8.51
C ARG A 140 -12.07 -15.07 -7.70
N TRP A 141 -11.10 -14.93 -6.83
CA TRP A 141 -10.87 -15.89 -5.80
C TRP A 141 -11.90 -15.60 -4.73
N ASP A 142 -13.00 -16.34 -4.79
CA ASP A 142 -13.99 -16.34 -3.71
C ASP A 142 -13.23 -16.65 -2.42
N ASP A 143 -12.94 -15.67 -1.59
CA ASP A 143 -12.33 -15.73 -0.25
C ASP A 143 -11.56 -17.03 0.09
N LYS A 144 -10.82 -17.57 -0.87
CA LYS A 144 -10.05 -18.79 -0.73
C LYS A 144 -8.62 -18.48 -0.32
N ILE A 145 -8.16 -19.18 0.69
CA ILE A 145 -6.72 -19.33 0.92
C ILE A 145 -6.21 -20.33 -0.13
N ILE A 146 -5.40 -19.83 -1.06
CA ILE A 146 -4.77 -20.68 -2.09
C ILE A 146 -3.43 -21.17 -1.53
N THR A 147 -3.26 -22.49 -1.46
CA THR A 147 -2.00 -23.10 -1.08
C THR A 147 -1.06 -23.25 -2.28
N GLU A 148 0.24 -23.42 -2.05
CA GLU A 148 1.23 -23.65 -3.14
C GLU A 148 0.84 -24.78 -4.08
N ALA A 149 0.12 -25.79 -3.59
CA ALA A 149 -0.33 -26.94 -4.39
C ALA A 149 -1.39 -26.58 -5.44
N GLU A 150 -2.09 -25.45 -5.28
CA GLU A 150 -3.11 -24.98 -6.22
C GLU A 150 -2.55 -24.05 -7.31
N HIS A 151 -1.26 -23.72 -7.23
CA HIS A 151 -0.55 -22.83 -8.17
C HIS A 151 0.16 -23.57 -9.33
N ASN A 152 0.20 -24.91 -9.33
CA ASN A 152 0.85 -25.74 -10.36
C ASN A 152 -0.14 -26.30 -11.37
#